data_c775cd44e45e4cdbdd4052e884be01be
#
_entry.id   c775cd44e45e4cdbdd4052e884be01be
#
_cell.length_a   1.000
_cell.length_b   1.000
_cell.length_c   1.000
_cell.angle_alpha   90.00
_cell.angle_beta   90.00
_cell.angle_gamma   90.00
#
_symmetry.space_group_name_H-M   'P 1'
#
loop_
_entity.id
_entity.type
_entity.pdbx_description
1 polymer ?
#
loop_
_entity_poly.entity_id
_entity_poly.type
_entity_poly.pdbx_seq_one_letter_code
_entity_poly.pdbx_strand_id
1 'polypeptide(L)'
;MNSNEGKSIEEIKEFSQYYTDAIDKNEPNSLGWGFYEYGDKIILIERYLDDNAMMQHGKNVSEGGPLETQFVKFMEHFTINKIDVYGNASDELKESVKPFGLPFYFHNAYAKFSRG
;
A
#
# COMPACT_ATOMS: atom_id res chain seq x y z
N MET A 1 6.40 8.19 2.58
CA MET A 1 7.57 7.48 1.99
C MET A 1 8.56 8.45 1.40
N ASN A 2 9.76 8.01 1.23
CA ASN A 2 10.77 8.72 0.43
C ASN A 2 11.00 7.99 -0.88
N SER A 3 11.27 8.74 -1.95
CA SER A 3 11.82 8.13 -3.17
C SER A 3 13.26 7.72 -2.89
N ASN A 4 13.67 6.58 -3.44
CA ASN A 4 15.03 6.09 -3.25
C ASN A 4 16.04 6.96 -4.02
N GLU A 5 17.27 7.04 -3.49
CA GLU A 5 18.33 7.80 -4.11
C GLU A 5 18.56 7.33 -5.56
N GLY A 6 18.78 8.27 -6.44
CA GLY A 6 19.01 7.98 -7.85
C GLY A 6 17.77 7.92 -8.72
N LYS A 7 16.56 7.98 -8.13
CA LYS A 7 15.32 8.00 -8.90
C LYS A 7 14.91 9.43 -9.21
N SER A 8 14.63 9.71 -10.49
CA SER A 8 14.13 11.02 -10.92
C SER A 8 12.64 11.15 -10.61
N ILE A 9 12.13 12.39 -10.63
CA ILE A 9 10.70 12.65 -10.44
C ILE A 9 9.89 11.95 -11.53
N GLU A 10 10.36 11.95 -12.77
CA GLU A 10 9.70 11.28 -13.90
C GLU A 10 9.62 9.77 -13.68
N GLU A 11 10.72 9.15 -13.23
CA GLU A 11 10.73 7.72 -12.92
C GLU A 11 9.72 7.37 -11.82
N ILE A 12 9.64 8.20 -10.78
CA ILE A 12 8.69 8.01 -9.69
C ILE A 12 7.24 8.13 -10.18
N LYS A 13 6.94 9.13 -11.01
CA LYS A 13 5.60 9.31 -11.58
C LYS A 13 5.20 8.15 -12.49
N GLU A 14 6.11 7.72 -13.36
CA GLU A 14 5.88 6.59 -14.27
C GLU A 14 5.64 5.31 -13.49
N PHE A 15 6.46 5.04 -12.48
CA PHE A 15 6.31 3.85 -11.65
C PHE A 15 5.00 3.90 -10.85
N SER A 16 4.65 5.06 -10.31
CA SER A 16 3.40 5.22 -9.55
C SER A 16 2.18 4.90 -10.42
N GLN A 17 2.16 5.36 -11.66
CA GLN A 17 1.09 5.05 -12.59
C GLN A 17 1.07 3.55 -12.93
N TYR A 18 2.22 2.97 -13.22
CA TYR A 18 2.35 1.55 -13.51
C TYR A 18 1.83 0.69 -12.34
N TYR A 19 2.23 1.04 -11.11
CA TYR A 19 1.83 0.28 -9.93
C TYR A 19 0.33 0.40 -9.67
N THR A 20 -0.21 1.61 -9.76
CA THR A 20 -1.63 1.88 -9.59
C THR A 20 -2.46 1.09 -10.60
N ASP A 21 -2.04 1.06 -11.87
CA ASP A 21 -2.72 0.30 -12.91
C ASP A 21 -2.68 -1.21 -12.63
N ALA A 22 -1.57 -1.72 -12.12
CA ALA A 22 -1.43 -3.13 -11.78
C ALA A 22 -2.37 -3.53 -10.63
N ILE A 23 -2.48 -2.67 -9.61
CA ILE A 23 -3.41 -2.91 -8.49
C ILE A 23 -4.86 -2.88 -8.99
N ASP A 24 -5.23 -1.87 -9.75
CA ASP A 24 -6.59 -1.74 -10.31
C ASP A 24 -6.99 -2.99 -11.11
N LYS A 25 -6.08 -3.50 -11.91
CA LYS A 25 -6.32 -4.67 -12.76
C LYS A 25 -6.46 -5.97 -11.95
N ASN A 26 -5.75 -6.10 -10.83
CA ASN A 26 -5.62 -7.37 -10.11
C ASN A 26 -6.37 -7.44 -8.78
N GLU A 27 -6.86 -6.31 -8.26
CA GLU A 27 -7.46 -6.27 -6.91
C GLU A 27 -8.82 -5.57 -6.94
N PRO A 28 -9.90 -6.29 -7.26
CA PRO A 28 -11.24 -5.68 -7.38
C PRO A 28 -11.80 -5.13 -6.07
N ASN A 29 -11.28 -5.57 -4.91
CA ASN A 29 -11.74 -5.10 -3.60
C ASN A 29 -10.80 -4.05 -2.98
N SER A 30 -9.77 -3.63 -3.70
CA SER A 30 -9.03 -2.42 -3.39
C SER A 30 -9.81 -1.25 -3.98
N LEU A 31 -10.37 -0.40 -3.12
CA LEU A 31 -11.34 0.63 -3.53
C LEU A 31 -10.69 1.86 -4.17
N GLY A 32 -9.42 2.06 -3.90
CA GLY A 32 -8.72 3.19 -4.49
C GLY A 32 -7.28 3.27 -4.02
N TRP A 33 -6.41 3.73 -4.92
CA TRP A 33 -4.98 3.94 -4.65
C TRP A 33 -4.56 5.26 -5.26
N GLY A 34 -3.71 5.98 -4.54
CA GLY A 34 -3.18 7.22 -5.07
C GLY A 34 -1.84 7.56 -4.45
N PHE A 35 -0.93 8.05 -5.28
CA PHE A 35 0.38 8.56 -4.86
C PHE A 35 0.34 10.08 -4.92
N TYR A 36 0.74 10.74 -3.85
CA TYR A 36 0.61 12.19 -3.70
C TYR A 36 1.92 12.83 -3.25
N GLU A 37 2.19 14.04 -3.73
CA GLU A 37 3.32 14.83 -3.25
C GLU A 37 3.06 15.35 -1.85
N TYR A 38 4.11 15.33 -1.01
CA TYR A 38 4.09 15.96 0.29
C TYR A 38 5.49 16.50 0.60
N GLY A 39 5.78 17.73 0.13
CA GLY A 39 7.13 18.30 0.25
C GLY A 39 8.14 17.42 -0.50
N ASP A 40 9.16 16.97 0.22
CA ASP A 40 10.16 16.03 -0.30
C ASP A 40 9.78 14.56 -0.12
N LYS A 41 8.55 14.30 0.35
CA LYS A 41 8.04 12.95 0.59
C LYS A 41 6.89 12.61 -0.36
N ILE A 42 6.51 11.36 -0.34
CA ILE A 42 5.39 10.84 -1.12
C ILE A 42 4.46 10.12 -0.17
N ILE A 43 3.16 10.42 -0.28
CA ILE A 43 2.12 9.71 0.46
C ILE A 43 1.42 8.77 -0.50
N LEU A 44 1.37 7.49 -0.14
CA LEU A 44 0.54 6.50 -0.82
C LEU A 44 -0.70 6.28 0.04
N ILE A 45 -1.87 6.51 -0.53
CA ILE A 45 -3.15 6.22 0.12
C ILE A 45 -3.75 4.99 -0.53
N GLU A 46 -4.04 3.99 0.29
CA GLU A 46 -4.66 2.72 -0.13
C GLU A 46 -6.00 2.59 0.59
N ARG A 47 -7.06 2.29 -0.16
CA ARG A 47 -8.39 2.09 0.39
C ARG A 47 -8.88 0.69 0.06
N TYR A 48 -9.36 0.00 1.08
CA TYR A 48 -9.82 -1.39 0.97
C TYR A 48 -11.27 -1.51 1.38
N LEU A 49 -11.97 -2.45 0.76
CA LEU A 49 -13.37 -2.75 1.09
C LEU A 49 -13.51 -3.21 2.55
N ASP A 50 -12.59 -4.07 3.00
CA ASP A 50 -12.60 -4.67 4.34
C ASP A 50 -11.21 -5.24 4.67
N ASP A 51 -11.08 -5.87 5.85
CA ASP A 51 -9.83 -6.50 6.27
C ASP A 51 -9.37 -7.59 5.29
N ASN A 52 -10.33 -8.37 4.77
CA ASN A 52 -10.01 -9.44 3.82
C ASN A 52 -9.39 -8.89 2.54
N ALA A 53 -9.85 -7.73 2.06
CA ALA A 53 -9.30 -7.09 0.87
C ALA A 53 -7.85 -6.66 1.11
N MET A 54 -7.54 -6.12 2.29
CA MET A 54 -6.17 -5.75 2.65
C MET A 54 -5.28 -6.98 2.82
N MET A 55 -5.78 -8.04 3.45
CA MET A 55 -5.04 -9.31 3.57
C MET A 55 -4.79 -9.94 2.20
N GLN A 56 -5.76 -9.84 1.28
CA GLN A 56 -5.58 -10.33 -0.09
C GLN A 56 -4.48 -9.55 -0.82
N HIS A 57 -4.42 -8.24 -0.63
CA HIS A 57 -3.32 -7.44 -1.17
C HIS A 57 -1.98 -7.96 -0.66
N GLY A 58 -1.87 -8.21 0.64
CA GLY A 58 -0.65 -8.77 1.24
C GLY A 58 -0.24 -10.08 0.60
N LYS A 59 -1.18 -10.97 0.32
CA LYS A 59 -0.89 -12.24 -0.37
C LYS A 59 -0.44 -12.01 -1.81
N ASN A 60 -1.06 -11.05 -2.50
CA ASN A 60 -0.75 -10.76 -3.90
C ASN A 60 0.69 -10.26 -4.08
N VAL A 61 1.20 -9.49 -3.14
CA VAL A 61 2.56 -8.91 -3.21
C VAL A 61 3.62 -9.79 -2.57
N SER A 62 3.21 -10.86 -1.90
CA SER A 62 4.12 -11.81 -1.26
C SER A 62 4.72 -12.78 -2.27
N GLU A 63 5.73 -13.55 -1.83
CA GLU A 63 6.37 -14.57 -2.66
C GLU A 63 5.33 -15.52 -3.25
N GLY A 64 5.39 -15.71 -4.56
CA GLY A 64 4.45 -16.55 -5.31
C GLY A 64 3.15 -15.87 -5.69
N GLY A 65 2.89 -14.65 -5.21
CA GLY A 65 1.69 -13.90 -5.56
C GLY A 65 1.78 -13.23 -6.93
N PRO A 66 0.63 -12.85 -7.50
CA PRO A 66 0.59 -12.28 -8.86
C PRO A 66 1.23 -10.90 -8.98
N LEU A 67 1.46 -10.21 -7.86
CA LEU A 67 2.07 -8.88 -7.84
C LEU A 67 3.44 -8.87 -7.13
N GLU A 68 4.04 -10.03 -6.94
CA GLU A 68 5.36 -10.13 -6.31
C GLU A 68 6.41 -9.28 -7.03
N THR A 69 6.50 -9.41 -8.34
CA THR A 69 7.48 -8.67 -9.16
C THR A 69 7.26 -7.16 -9.04
N GLN A 70 6.01 -6.73 -9.08
CA GLN A 70 5.66 -5.31 -8.95
C GLN A 70 6.07 -4.76 -7.59
N PHE A 71 5.86 -5.55 -6.53
CA PHE A 71 6.23 -5.11 -5.18
C PHE A 71 7.75 -5.03 -4.99
N VAL A 72 8.51 -5.95 -5.56
CA VAL A 72 9.98 -5.86 -5.57
C VAL A 72 10.41 -4.55 -6.21
N LYS A 73 9.83 -4.20 -7.36
CA LYS A 73 10.10 -2.91 -8.03
C LYS A 73 9.67 -1.71 -7.20
N PHE A 74 8.55 -1.83 -6.47
CA PHE A 74 8.11 -0.79 -5.54
C PHE A 74 9.21 -0.49 -4.51
N MET A 75 9.79 -1.51 -3.92
CA MET A 75 10.86 -1.35 -2.93
C MET A 75 12.17 -0.83 -3.52
N GLU A 76 12.35 -0.94 -4.83
CA GLU A 76 13.47 -0.32 -5.53
C GLU A 76 13.27 1.19 -5.72
N HIS A 77 12.02 1.66 -5.72
CA HIS A 77 11.66 3.06 -5.96
C HIS A 77 11.42 3.85 -4.68
N PHE A 78 10.93 3.19 -3.63
CA PHE A 78 10.48 3.85 -2.40
C PHE A 78 11.06 3.23 -1.14
N THR A 79 11.27 4.08 -0.14
CA THR A 79 11.53 3.65 1.24
C THR A 79 10.29 3.97 2.08
N ILE A 80 9.72 2.96 2.70
CA ILE A 80 8.54 3.09 3.55
C ILE A 80 8.98 3.52 4.95
N ASN A 81 8.60 4.73 5.38
CA ASN A 81 8.94 5.26 6.70
C ASN A 81 7.95 4.79 7.76
N LYS A 82 6.68 4.74 7.44
CA LYS A 82 5.63 4.18 8.29
C LYS A 82 4.39 3.86 7.47
N ILE A 83 3.53 3.02 8.04
CA ILE A 83 2.22 2.70 7.47
C ILE A 83 1.19 2.90 8.59
N ASP A 84 0.30 3.86 8.41
CA ASP A 84 -0.82 4.09 9.32
C ASP A 84 -2.05 3.37 8.77
N VAL A 85 -2.66 2.51 9.57
CA VAL A 85 -3.88 1.79 9.20
C VAL A 85 -5.02 2.35 10.02
N TYR A 86 -6.00 2.94 9.36
CA TYR A 86 -7.15 3.58 9.99
C TYR A 86 -8.37 2.67 9.89
N GLY A 87 -8.98 2.38 11.02
CA GLY A 87 -10.14 1.51 11.12
C GLY A 87 -9.94 0.42 12.17
N ASN A 88 -11.00 -0.31 12.48
CA ASN A 88 -10.96 -1.34 13.51
C ASN A 88 -10.44 -2.66 12.93
N ALA A 89 -9.13 -2.75 12.76
CA ALA A 89 -8.49 -3.93 12.20
C ALA A 89 -8.67 -5.15 13.09
N SER A 90 -8.92 -6.30 12.47
CA SER A 90 -9.01 -7.57 13.18
C SER A 90 -7.62 -8.03 13.67
N ASP A 91 -7.61 -8.92 14.67
CA ASP A 91 -6.36 -9.53 15.12
C ASP A 91 -5.71 -10.33 13.99
N GLU A 92 -6.49 -10.98 13.16
CA GLU A 92 -6.01 -11.72 11.99
C GLU A 92 -5.24 -10.80 11.04
N LEU A 93 -5.79 -9.61 10.73
CA LEU A 93 -5.10 -8.64 9.88
C LEU A 93 -3.78 -8.20 10.52
N LYS A 94 -3.80 -7.86 11.81
CA LYS A 94 -2.59 -7.42 12.52
C LYS A 94 -1.50 -8.48 12.49
N GLU A 95 -1.87 -9.75 12.65
CA GLU A 95 -0.90 -10.85 12.56
C GLU A 95 -0.39 -11.04 11.14
N SER A 96 -1.27 -10.89 10.14
CA SER A 96 -0.94 -11.13 8.73
C SER A 96 0.12 -10.17 8.18
N VAL A 97 0.25 -8.97 8.75
CA VAL A 97 1.22 -7.98 8.27
C VAL A 97 2.60 -8.10 8.94
N LYS A 98 2.71 -8.81 10.03
CA LYS A 98 3.98 -8.95 10.77
C LYS A 98 5.13 -9.50 9.92
N PRO A 99 4.92 -10.52 9.06
CA PRO A 99 6.01 -11.05 8.24
C PRO A 99 6.67 -10.04 7.29
N PHE A 100 5.99 -8.94 6.96
CA PHE A 100 6.57 -7.91 6.10
C PHE A 100 7.69 -7.12 6.77
N GLY A 101 7.73 -7.10 8.11
CA GLY A 101 8.75 -6.37 8.85
C GLY A 101 8.69 -4.86 8.65
N LEU A 102 7.53 -4.33 8.27
CA LEU A 102 7.33 -2.90 8.02
C LEU A 102 6.70 -2.21 9.23
N PRO A 103 6.89 -0.89 9.37
CA PRO A 103 6.42 -0.15 10.55
C PRO A 103 4.92 0.17 10.46
N PHE A 104 4.08 -0.80 10.80
CA PHE A 104 2.63 -0.65 10.84
C PHE A 104 2.16 -0.07 12.17
N TYR A 105 1.25 0.90 12.11
CA TYR A 105 0.58 1.50 13.26
C TYR A 105 -0.93 1.45 13.01
N PHE A 106 -1.66 0.86 13.95
CA PHE A 106 -3.11 0.66 13.83
C PHE A 106 -3.86 1.67 14.69
N HIS A 107 -4.90 2.28 14.10
CA HIS A 107 -5.69 3.35 14.70
C HIS A 107 -7.17 3.00 14.65
N ASN A 108 -7.76 2.66 15.79
CA ASN A 108 -9.19 2.38 15.87
C ASN A 108 -10.00 3.65 15.61
N ALA A 109 -11.12 3.49 14.91
CA ALA A 109 -12.01 4.61 14.66
C ALA A 109 -12.83 4.94 15.90
N TYR A 110 -12.95 6.23 16.23
CA TYR A 110 -13.99 6.70 17.16
C TYR A 110 -15.33 6.83 16.46
N ALA A 111 -15.29 7.36 15.25
CA ALA A 111 -16.46 7.50 14.39
C ALA A 111 -15.98 7.57 12.94
N LYS A 112 -16.75 6.98 12.04
CA LYS A 112 -16.42 7.05 10.62
C LYS A 112 -17.67 6.90 9.77
N PHE A 113 -17.54 7.36 8.54
CA PHE A 113 -18.53 7.17 7.51
C PHE A 113 -17.79 6.85 6.21
N SER A 114 -18.25 5.85 5.47
CA SER A 114 -17.63 5.45 4.21
C SER A 114 -18.69 5.00 3.21
N ARG A 115 -18.52 5.44 1.95
CA ARG A 115 -19.34 4.98 0.82
C ARG A 115 -18.45 4.28 -0.19
N GLY A 116 -18.74 3.07 -0.44
CA GLY A 116 -18.00 2.26 -1.41
C GLY A 116 -16.81 1.51 -0.84
#